data_ed2ebd642c84b336128ec43650ea5d73
#
_entry.id   ed2ebd642c84b336128ec43650ea5d73
#
_cell.length_a   1.000
_cell.length_b   1.000
_cell.length_c   1.000
_cell.angle_alpha   90.00
_cell.angle_beta   90.00
_cell.angle_gamma   90.00
#
_symmetry.space_group_name_H-M   'P 1'
#
loop_
_entity.id
_entity.type
_entity.pdbx_description
1 polymer ?
#
loop_
_entity_poly.entity_id
_entity_poly.type
_entity_poly.pdbx_seq_one_letter_code
_entity_poly.pdbx_strand_id
1 'polypeptide(L)'
;QMCIRDRSAARHAKTETERRVAVDSIMNVISMEVSEKDSTLTGIVDAYYAGNEFWLSVYRDYNDVRLVFAPPSSVGKFGWETDNWMWPRHTGDFSVFRIYANTKNGPADYSPENVPYHPEYVAPISLDGYKEGSFCMTLGYPGSTERYLSSYGIEEMMNGINQAMIDVRGVKQTIWKREMDRRPDIRIKYASKYDESSNYWKNSIGTNKAIKHLKVLEKKRVAEAELRNWIQSHPEEREKLIRLFSSLELSYSNRREPNRALAYFGESFINGPELVQLALEILNFDFEAEEKLVITRMKKLLEKYDNLDLSIDKEVSAAMLKEYQSKVDKKFLPAMYEKIDTLYNGNIQTYVDSLYATSNITSPKGLKRFLERDTTYNLIEDPAVSLSLDLIVKYYEMNQSISEASEQIEEGERLFNAAMRRMYADRNFYPDANSTMRLSFGTVGGYTPFDGATYDYYTTVKGIFEKVKEHAGDIDFAVQPELLSLLSSGDFGRYANAQGDMNVCFISNNDITGGNSGSAMFNAKGELLGLTFDGNWE
;
A
#
# COMPACT_ATOMS: atom_id res chain seq x y z
N GLN A 1 12.16 17.10 -18.13
CA GLN A 1 13.37 17.71 -17.54
C GLN A 1 13.01 19.06 -16.95
N MET A 2 13.25 19.25 -15.65
CA MET A 2 13.05 20.55 -15.00
C MET A 2 13.95 21.61 -15.66
N CYS A 3 13.38 22.74 -16.06
CA CYS A 3 14.08 23.82 -16.75
C CYS A 3 15.19 24.39 -15.85
N ILE A 4 16.29 24.89 -16.43
CA ILE A 4 17.44 25.48 -15.70
C ILE A 4 17.02 26.62 -14.77
N ARG A 5 15.97 27.36 -15.12
CA ARG A 5 15.40 28.46 -14.34
C ARG A 5 14.86 27.98 -12.98
N ASP A 6 14.31 26.77 -12.93
CA ASP A 6 13.64 26.22 -11.75
C ASP A 6 14.61 25.56 -10.76
N ARG A 7 15.80 25.15 -11.24
CA ARG A 7 16.87 24.62 -10.40
C ARG A 7 17.52 25.67 -9.48
N SER A 8 17.36 26.94 -9.79
CA SER A 8 17.99 28.05 -9.06
C SER A 8 17.49 28.13 -7.61
N ALA A 9 16.18 28.13 -7.37
CA ALA A 9 15.60 28.19 -6.02
C ALA A 9 16.02 26.99 -5.15
N ALA A 10 15.95 25.76 -5.71
CA ALA A 10 16.35 24.56 -5.02
C ALA A 10 17.87 24.49 -4.72
N ARG A 11 18.71 25.16 -5.53
CA ARG A 11 20.17 25.24 -5.30
C ARG A 11 20.58 26.22 -4.23
N HIS A 12 19.76 27.24 -3.95
CA HIS A 12 20.03 28.27 -2.94
C HIS A 12 19.38 27.96 -1.59
N ALA A 13 18.60 26.88 -1.50
CA ALA A 13 18.03 26.40 -0.26
C ALA A 13 19.15 26.04 0.74
N LYS A 14 18.98 26.45 1.99
CA LYS A 14 19.96 26.20 3.06
C LYS A 14 19.69 24.90 3.80
N THR A 15 18.44 24.41 3.74
CA THR A 15 18.00 23.16 4.36
C THR A 15 17.28 22.30 3.34
N GLU A 16 17.17 21.00 3.63
CA GLU A 16 16.41 20.07 2.76
C GLU A 16 14.91 20.40 2.77
N THR A 17 14.37 20.89 3.89
CA THR A 17 12.99 21.37 3.98
C THR A 17 12.75 22.57 3.06
N GLU A 18 13.63 23.58 3.07
CA GLU A 18 13.53 24.71 2.14
C GLU A 18 13.63 24.25 0.67
N ARG A 19 14.54 23.31 0.40
CA ARG A 19 14.68 22.71 -0.93
C ARG A 19 13.39 22.03 -1.38
N ARG A 20 12.79 21.21 -0.51
CA ARG A 20 11.54 20.50 -0.80
C ARG A 20 10.41 21.47 -1.11
N VAL A 21 10.19 22.47 -0.26
CA VAL A 21 9.16 23.49 -0.47
C VAL A 21 9.34 24.21 -1.82
N ALA A 22 10.58 24.58 -2.17
CA ALA A 22 10.86 25.23 -3.45
C ALA A 22 10.59 24.29 -4.64
N VAL A 23 10.98 23.02 -4.52
CA VAL A 23 10.73 22.00 -5.54
C VAL A 23 9.23 21.74 -5.70
N ASP A 24 8.50 21.53 -4.62
CA ASP A 24 7.05 21.28 -4.65
C ASP A 24 6.29 22.43 -5.29
N SER A 25 6.68 23.68 -4.97
CA SER A 25 6.10 24.88 -5.60
C SER A 25 6.31 24.88 -7.12
N ILE A 26 7.51 24.52 -7.59
CA ILE A 26 7.83 24.48 -9.02
C ILE A 26 7.08 23.32 -9.71
N MET A 27 7.02 22.16 -9.07
CA MET A 27 6.28 21.00 -9.58
C MET A 27 4.79 21.33 -9.78
N ASN A 28 4.18 22.02 -8.80
CA ASN A 28 2.79 22.45 -8.88
C ASN A 28 2.56 23.44 -10.04
N VAL A 29 3.45 24.44 -10.22
CA VAL A 29 3.34 25.39 -11.33
C VAL A 29 3.41 24.66 -12.68
N ILE A 30 4.36 23.74 -12.87
CA ILE A 30 4.51 22.98 -14.11
C ILE A 30 3.26 22.11 -14.36
N SER A 31 2.71 21.49 -13.32
CA SER A 31 1.49 20.69 -13.41
C SER A 31 0.28 21.53 -13.82
N MET A 32 0.12 22.71 -13.23
CA MET A 32 -0.97 23.64 -13.53
C MET A 32 -0.91 24.18 -14.96
N GLU A 33 0.28 24.49 -15.48
CA GLU A 33 0.47 24.96 -16.86
C GLU A 33 -0.07 23.97 -17.91
N VAL A 34 -0.12 22.68 -17.62
CA VAL A 34 -0.70 21.67 -18.54
C VAL A 34 -2.21 21.87 -18.64
N SER A 35 -2.90 21.94 -17.50
CA SER A 35 -4.36 22.11 -17.46
C SER A 35 -4.80 23.49 -17.95
N GLU A 36 -3.99 24.53 -17.76
CA GLU A 36 -4.24 25.89 -18.29
C GLU A 36 -4.18 25.92 -19.83
N LYS A 37 -3.30 25.13 -20.45
CA LYS A 37 -3.19 25.03 -21.90
C LYS A 37 -4.29 24.19 -22.53
N ASP A 38 -4.69 23.12 -21.85
CA ASP A 38 -5.77 22.22 -22.28
C ASP A 38 -6.44 21.62 -21.02
N SER A 39 -7.64 22.08 -20.73
CA SER A 39 -8.42 21.65 -19.55
C SER A 39 -8.83 20.17 -19.56
N THR A 40 -8.61 19.45 -20.68
CA THR A 40 -8.83 18.00 -20.78
C THR A 40 -7.60 17.18 -20.41
N LEU A 41 -6.49 17.86 -20.05
CA LEU A 41 -5.23 17.22 -19.67
C LEU A 41 -4.89 17.51 -18.22
N THR A 42 -4.34 16.50 -17.56
CA THR A 42 -3.80 16.58 -16.19
C THR A 42 -2.29 16.41 -16.24
N GLY A 43 -1.55 17.38 -15.73
CA GLY A 43 -0.09 17.30 -15.58
C GLY A 43 0.27 16.85 -14.16
N ILE A 44 1.15 15.85 -14.02
CA ILE A 44 1.71 15.42 -12.75
C ILE A 44 3.24 15.39 -12.89
N VAL A 45 3.93 16.08 -11.98
CA VAL A 45 5.39 16.02 -11.90
C VAL A 45 5.78 15.12 -10.74
N ASP A 46 6.58 14.10 -11.02
CA ASP A 46 7.02 13.11 -10.04
C ASP A 46 8.52 13.17 -9.82
N ALA A 47 8.93 12.93 -8.56
CA ALA A 47 10.33 12.82 -8.19
C ALA A 47 10.86 11.39 -8.45
N TYR A 48 12.06 11.32 -8.97
CA TYR A 48 12.78 10.08 -9.26
C TYR A 48 14.14 10.11 -8.58
N TYR A 49 14.68 8.91 -8.28
CA TYR A 49 16.03 8.74 -7.70
C TYR A 49 16.22 9.56 -6.41
N ALA A 50 15.29 9.39 -5.46
CA ALA A 50 15.27 10.15 -4.21
C ALA A 50 15.28 11.68 -4.41
N GLY A 51 14.54 12.19 -5.39
CA GLY A 51 14.45 13.63 -5.68
C GLY A 51 15.67 14.23 -6.39
N ASN A 52 16.47 13.40 -7.06
CA ASN A 52 17.57 13.87 -7.92
C ASN A 52 17.14 14.19 -9.37
N GLU A 53 16.00 13.65 -9.80
CA GLU A 53 15.39 13.93 -11.12
C GLU A 53 13.90 14.11 -10.97
N PHE A 54 13.29 14.86 -11.91
CA PHE A 54 11.86 15.13 -11.92
C PHE A 54 11.34 15.00 -13.35
N TRP A 55 10.18 14.35 -13.50
CA TRP A 55 9.58 14.09 -14.80
C TRP A 55 8.13 14.49 -14.80
N LEU A 56 7.69 15.21 -15.85
CA LEU A 56 6.30 15.53 -16.09
C LEU A 56 5.64 14.40 -16.86
N SER A 57 4.57 13.86 -16.30
CA SER A 57 3.62 12.98 -16.98
C SER A 57 2.35 13.77 -17.33
N VAL A 58 1.82 13.56 -18.54
CA VAL A 58 0.59 14.21 -18.99
C VAL A 58 -0.44 13.13 -19.25
N TYR A 59 -1.60 13.26 -18.60
CA TYR A 59 -2.69 12.31 -18.66
C TYR A 59 -3.93 12.94 -19.28
N ARG A 60 -4.76 12.09 -19.84
CA ARG A 60 -6.14 12.42 -20.22
C ARG A 60 -7.06 11.50 -19.47
N ASP A 61 -7.93 12.07 -18.64
CA ASP A 61 -8.78 11.33 -17.72
C ASP A 61 -10.16 11.10 -18.33
N TYR A 62 -10.62 9.85 -18.29
CA TYR A 62 -11.98 9.45 -18.71
C TYR A 62 -12.75 9.02 -17.48
N ASN A 63 -13.81 9.77 -17.12
CA ASN A 63 -14.55 9.60 -15.87
C ASN A 63 -15.74 8.64 -15.98
N ASP A 64 -16.23 8.36 -17.18
CA ASP A 64 -17.32 7.42 -17.39
C ASP A 64 -16.80 6.01 -17.66
N VAL A 65 -16.58 5.25 -16.58
CA VAL A 65 -16.08 3.87 -16.62
C VAL A 65 -17.15 2.94 -16.03
N ARG A 66 -17.62 1.95 -16.82
CA ARG A 66 -18.70 1.06 -16.44
C ARG A 66 -18.26 -0.38 -16.35
N LEU A 67 -18.66 -1.06 -15.28
CA LEU A 67 -18.43 -2.50 -15.12
C LEU A 67 -19.24 -3.27 -16.18
N VAL A 68 -18.56 -4.15 -16.91
CA VAL A 68 -19.17 -5.06 -17.88
C VAL A 68 -19.34 -6.46 -17.28
N PHE A 69 -18.28 -6.96 -16.63
CA PHE A 69 -18.28 -8.31 -16.09
C PHE A 69 -17.24 -8.44 -14.98
N ALA A 70 -17.54 -9.24 -13.97
CA ALA A 70 -16.59 -9.78 -13.01
C ALA A 70 -16.94 -11.27 -12.74
N PRO A 71 -15.96 -12.17 -12.60
CA PRO A 71 -16.25 -13.55 -12.28
C PRO A 71 -16.82 -13.68 -10.86
N PRO A 72 -17.53 -14.78 -10.55
CA PRO A 72 -17.95 -15.03 -9.17
C PRO A 72 -16.72 -15.21 -8.25
N SER A 73 -16.91 -14.97 -6.95
CA SER A 73 -15.83 -15.06 -5.95
C SER A 73 -15.12 -16.41 -5.94
N SER A 74 -15.82 -17.50 -6.25
CA SER A 74 -15.25 -18.84 -6.40
C SER A 74 -14.24 -18.98 -7.56
N VAL A 75 -14.17 -17.99 -8.43
CA VAL A 75 -13.17 -17.89 -9.52
C VAL A 75 -12.20 -16.75 -9.21
N GLY A 76 -12.72 -15.52 -9.00
CA GLY A 76 -11.90 -14.33 -8.85
C GLY A 76 -11.15 -14.23 -7.53
N LYS A 77 -11.62 -14.92 -6.49
CA LYS A 77 -11.02 -14.93 -5.15
C LYS A 77 -10.75 -16.35 -4.62
N PHE A 78 -10.57 -17.35 -5.48
CA PHE A 78 -10.28 -18.72 -5.04
C PHE A 78 -8.95 -18.77 -4.28
N GLY A 79 -8.99 -19.30 -3.05
CA GLY A 79 -7.87 -19.30 -2.12
C GLY A 79 -7.71 -18.02 -1.31
N TRP A 80 -8.41 -16.94 -1.69
CA TRP A 80 -8.51 -15.63 -1.03
C TRP A 80 -7.22 -15.23 -0.29
N GLU A 81 -7.31 -14.87 1.01
CA GLU A 81 -6.15 -14.48 1.81
C GLU A 81 -5.23 -15.65 2.19
N THR A 82 -5.71 -16.90 2.14
CA THR A 82 -4.87 -18.08 2.38
C THR A 82 -3.76 -18.17 1.33
N ASP A 83 -4.10 -17.95 0.07
CA ASP A 83 -3.15 -18.01 -1.05
C ASP A 83 -2.50 -16.66 -1.41
N ASN A 84 -2.88 -15.56 -0.76
CA ASN A 84 -2.34 -14.23 -1.06
C ASN A 84 -0.82 -14.19 -0.85
N TRP A 85 -0.06 -13.67 -1.83
CA TRP A 85 1.41 -13.65 -1.91
C TRP A 85 2.07 -15.05 -1.98
N MET A 86 1.31 -16.08 -2.31
CA MET A 86 1.79 -17.46 -2.30
C MET A 86 1.69 -18.08 -3.70
N TRP A 87 2.53 -19.09 -3.96
CA TRP A 87 2.44 -20.00 -5.08
C TRP A 87 2.40 -21.44 -4.56
N PRO A 88 1.64 -22.36 -5.16
CA PRO A 88 0.87 -22.25 -6.42
C PRO A 88 -0.51 -21.60 -6.26
N ARG A 89 -0.88 -20.76 -7.23
CA ARG A 89 -2.19 -20.08 -7.31
C ARG A 89 -3.12 -20.73 -8.31
N HIS A 90 -4.44 -20.68 -8.03
CA HIS A 90 -5.47 -21.28 -8.88
C HIS A 90 -6.69 -20.35 -9.02
N THR A 91 -6.47 -19.05 -9.06
CA THR A 91 -7.52 -18.04 -9.15
C THR A 91 -7.63 -17.45 -10.55
N GLY A 92 -8.83 -17.04 -10.95
CA GLY A 92 -9.10 -16.25 -12.16
C GLY A 92 -9.45 -14.82 -11.79
N ASP A 93 -8.46 -14.09 -11.24
CA ASP A 93 -8.66 -12.72 -10.75
C ASP A 93 -8.63 -11.71 -11.91
N PHE A 94 -9.82 -11.35 -12.38
CA PHE A 94 -9.99 -10.34 -13.42
C PHE A 94 -11.36 -9.67 -13.37
N SER A 95 -11.47 -8.49 -13.99
CA SER A 95 -12.73 -7.83 -14.27
C SER A 95 -12.66 -7.09 -15.60
N VAL A 96 -13.82 -6.83 -16.20
CA VAL A 96 -13.93 -6.15 -17.49
C VAL A 96 -14.71 -4.86 -17.30
N PHE A 97 -14.09 -3.76 -17.67
CA PHE A 97 -14.70 -2.43 -17.68
C PHE A 97 -14.75 -1.90 -19.10
N ARG A 98 -15.69 -1.00 -19.36
CA ARG A 98 -15.77 -0.25 -20.61
C ARG A 98 -15.70 1.24 -20.32
N ILE A 99 -14.79 1.92 -21.01
CA ILE A 99 -14.66 3.36 -20.98
C ILE A 99 -15.69 3.95 -21.97
N TYR A 100 -16.39 5.00 -21.54
CA TYR A 100 -17.30 5.78 -22.35
C TYR A 100 -16.76 7.19 -22.53
N ALA A 101 -17.09 7.77 -23.69
CA ALA A 101 -16.66 9.09 -24.11
C ALA A 101 -17.85 9.87 -24.66
N ASN A 102 -17.71 11.18 -24.84
CA ASN A 102 -18.69 11.97 -25.58
C ASN A 102 -18.75 11.55 -27.06
N THR A 103 -19.72 12.05 -27.81
CA THR A 103 -19.92 11.71 -29.23
C THR A 103 -18.75 12.08 -30.16
N LYS A 104 -17.78 12.87 -29.66
CA LYS A 104 -16.54 13.23 -30.37
C LYS A 104 -15.34 12.41 -29.92
N ASN A 105 -15.57 11.32 -29.18
CA ASN A 105 -14.53 10.44 -28.60
C ASN A 105 -13.62 11.13 -27.57
N GLY A 106 -14.06 12.25 -26.98
CA GLY A 106 -13.34 12.97 -25.93
C GLY A 106 -13.82 12.61 -24.51
N PRO A 107 -13.04 12.97 -23.47
CA PRO A 107 -13.43 12.80 -22.08
C PRO A 107 -14.80 13.41 -21.77
N ALA A 108 -15.53 12.78 -20.86
CA ALA A 108 -16.81 13.27 -20.36
C ALA A 108 -17.10 12.68 -18.98
N ASP A 109 -17.85 13.43 -18.17
CA ASP A 109 -18.50 12.88 -17.00
C ASP A 109 -19.63 11.93 -17.39
N TYR A 110 -20.10 11.12 -16.43
CA TYR A 110 -21.18 10.17 -16.70
C TYR A 110 -22.40 10.83 -17.36
N SER A 111 -22.82 10.27 -18.48
CA SER A 111 -24.06 10.62 -19.17
C SER A 111 -24.64 9.39 -19.88
N PRO A 112 -25.98 9.22 -19.91
CA PRO A 112 -26.61 8.18 -20.73
C PRO A 112 -26.38 8.36 -22.24
N GLU A 113 -26.03 9.57 -22.68
CA GLU A 113 -25.72 9.89 -24.09
C GLU A 113 -24.28 9.54 -24.50
N ASN A 114 -23.41 9.20 -23.54
CA ASN A 114 -22.05 8.82 -23.86
C ASN A 114 -22.00 7.50 -24.64
N VAL A 115 -21.03 7.40 -25.54
CA VAL A 115 -20.78 6.24 -26.40
C VAL A 115 -19.52 5.52 -25.96
N PRO A 116 -19.33 4.23 -26.28
CA PRO A 116 -18.06 3.54 -26.02
C PRO A 116 -16.88 4.29 -26.63
N TYR A 117 -15.83 4.45 -25.82
CA TYR A 117 -14.57 5.04 -26.28
C TYR A 117 -13.94 4.16 -27.37
N HIS A 118 -13.45 4.78 -28.44
CA HIS A 118 -12.72 4.14 -29.53
C HIS A 118 -11.23 4.47 -29.43
N PRO A 119 -10.39 3.57 -28.88
CA PRO A 119 -8.93 3.78 -28.82
C PRO A 119 -8.29 3.70 -30.20
N GLU A 120 -7.19 4.41 -30.40
CA GLU A 120 -6.40 4.36 -31.64
C GLU A 120 -5.75 2.98 -31.85
N TYR A 121 -5.42 2.30 -30.75
CA TYR A 121 -4.82 0.97 -30.77
C TYR A 121 -5.52 0.05 -29.78
N VAL A 122 -5.75 -1.18 -30.21
CA VAL A 122 -6.26 -2.27 -29.37
C VAL A 122 -5.26 -3.40 -29.40
N ALA A 123 -4.75 -3.80 -28.25
CA ALA A 123 -3.83 -4.93 -28.16
C ALA A 123 -4.55 -6.25 -28.56
N PRO A 124 -4.05 -7.01 -29.52
CA PRO A 124 -4.60 -8.32 -29.83
C PRO A 124 -4.37 -9.27 -28.63
N ILE A 125 -5.29 -10.21 -28.45
CA ILE A 125 -5.17 -11.24 -27.42
C ILE A 125 -4.42 -12.45 -28.01
N SER A 126 -3.35 -12.86 -27.35
CA SER A 126 -2.63 -14.07 -27.73
C SER A 126 -3.45 -15.33 -27.37
N LEU A 127 -3.67 -16.20 -28.34
CA LEU A 127 -4.28 -17.51 -28.14
C LEU A 127 -3.26 -18.65 -28.24
N ASP A 128 -1.97 -18.33 -28.46
CA ASP A 128 -0.89 -19.30 -28.59
C ASP A 128 -0.38 -19.80 -27.23
N GLY A 129 -0.82 -19.14 -26.12
CA GLY A 129 -0.36 -19.45 -24.77
C GLY A 129 1.10 -19.05 -24.53
N TYR A 130 1.75 -19.72 -23.60
CA TYR A 130 3.12 -19.45 -23.17
C TYR A 130 3.88 -20.77 -22.93
N LYS A 131 5.20 -20.69 -22.93
CA LYS A 131 6.12 -21.79 -22.61
C LYS A 131 7.18 -21.28 -21.64
N GLU A 132 7.87 -22.21 -20.99
CA GLU A 132 9.06 -21.89 -20.23
C GLU A 132 10.07 -21.12 -21.08
N GLY A 133 10.63 -20.04 -20.54
CA GLY A 133 11.52 -19.14 -21.25
C GLY A 133 10.83 -18.16 -22.21
N SER A 134 9.50 -18.18 -22.35
CA SER A 134 8.80 -17.16 -23.16
C SER A 134 9.04 -15.77 -22.62
N PHE A 135 9.42 -14.83 -23.50
CA PHE A 135 9.51 -13.42 -23.14
C PHE A 135 8.13 -12.89 -22.77
N CYS A 136 8.10 -12.09 -21.70
CA CYS A 136 6.91 -11.35 -21.32
C CYS A 136 7.28 -9.97 -20.75
N MET A 137 6.37 -9.01 -20.92
CA MET A 137 6.52 -7.67 -20.38
C MET A 137 5.21 -7.20 -19.76
N THR A 138 5.33 -6.50 -18.63
CA THR A 138 4.21 -5.93 -17.89
C THR A 138 4.27 -4.41 -18.00
N LEU A 139 3.16 -3.80 -18.39
CA LEU A 139 2.99 -2.35 -18.41
C LEU A 139 2.00 -1.97 -17.32
N GLY A 140 2.47 -1.30 -16.27
CA GLY A 140 1.64 -1.02 -15.10
C GLY A 140 2.12 0.18 -14.29
N TYR A 141 1.47 0.37 -13.15
CA TYR A 141 1.70 1.49 -12.23
C TYR A 141 2.11 0.98 -10.85
N PRO A 142 3.34 0.47 -10.69
CA PRO A 142 3.85 0.00 -9.40
C PRO A 142 3.85 1.13 -8.37
N GLY A 143 3.33 0.88 -7.17
CA GLY A 143 3.08 1.87 -6.13
C GLY A 143 4.36 2.51 -5.60
N SER A 144 5.14 1.77 -4.84
CA SER A 144 6.41 2.24 -4.27
C SER A 144 7.41 1.11 -4.06
N THR A 145 8.69 1.43 -4.22
CA THR A 145 9.82 0.60 -3.83
C THR A 145 10.89 1.48 -3.20
N GLU A 146 11.80 0.88 -2.42
CA GLU A 146 12.90 1.56 -1.75
C GLU A 146 14.22 0.82 -1.97
N ARG A 147 14.55 0.57 -3.25
CA ARG A 147 15.71 -0.25 -3.66
C ARG A 147 17.05 0.41 -3.35
N TYR A 148 17.06 1.75 -3.30
CA TYR A 148 18.28 2.54 -3.17
C TYR A 148 18.52 3.09 -1.75
N LEU A 149 17.72 2.70 -0.76
CA LEU A 149 18.01 3.02 0.63
C LEU A 149 19.39 2.51 1.05
N SER A 150 20.04 3.25 1.94
CA SER A 150 21.22 2.79 2.66
C SER A 150 20.94 1.57 3.53
N SER A 151 21.98 0.89 4.00
CA SER A 151 21.81 -0.20 4.97
C SER A 151 21.10 0.25 6.25
N TYR A 152 21.27 1.49 6.67
CA TYR A 152 20.60 2.08 7.82
C TYR A 152 19.08 2.19 7.59
N GLY A 153 18.65 2.64 6.40
CA GLY A 153 17.24 2.72 6.02
C GLY A 153 16.58 1.35 5.94
N ILE A 154 17.28 0.34 5.39
CA ILE A 154 16.80 -1.05 5.37
C ILE A 154 16.64 -1.62 6.79
N GLU A 155 17.58 -1.35 7.70
CA GLU A 155 17.47 -1.78 9.11
C GLU A 155 16.26 -1.12 9.81
N GLU A 156 16.03 0.17 9.59
CA GLU A 156 14.89 0.89 10.15
C GLU A 156 13.56 0.36 9.62
N MET A 157 13.45 0.18 8.30
CA MET A 157 12.27 -0.41 7.67
C MET A 157 11.97 -1.80 8.25
N MET A 158 12.98 -2.67 8.32
CA MET A 158 12.82 -4.06 8.74
C MET A 158 12.44 -4.19 10.22
N ASN A 159 13.13 -3.48 11.11
CA ASN A 159 13.02 -3.63 12.56
C ASN A 159 12.03 -2.65 13.20
N GLY A 160 11.70 -1.57 12.52
CA GLY A 160 10.73 -0.55 12.96
C GLY A 160 9.39 -0.73 12.26
N ILE A 161 9.29 -0.32 11.01
CA ILE A 161 8.04 -0.19 10.26
C ILE A 161 7.39 -1.56 10.01
N ASN A 162 8.12 -2.48 9.36
CA ASN A 162 7.60 -3.80 9.06
C ASN A 162 7.29 -4.61 10.32
N GLN A 163 8.15 -4.51 11.36
CA GLN A 163 7.93 -5.25 12.60
C GLN A 163 6.69 -4.75 13.36
N ALA A 164 6.45 -3.44 13.40
CA ALA A 164 5.23 -2.88 13.98
C ALA A 164 3.97 -3.37 13.24
N MET A 165 4.01 -3.36 11.91
CA MET A 165 2.92 -3.86 11.08
C MET A 165 2.66 -5.35 11.30
N ILE A 166 3.72 -6.17 11.38
CA ILE A 166 3.62 -7.61 11.64
C ILE A 166 2.97 -7.88 13.00
N ASP A 167 3.47 -7.24 14.05
CA ASP A 167 3.00 -7.48 15.41
C ASP A 167 1.55 -7.02 15.60
N VAL A 168 1.26 -5.77 15.26
CA VAL A 168 -0.03 -5.14 15.56
C VAL A 168 -1.15 -5.67 14.67
N ARG A 169 -0.91 -5.78 13.36
CA ARG A 169 -1.93 -6.32 12.43
C ARG A 169 -2.20 -7.79 12.69
N GLY A 170 -1.20 -8.57 13.08
CA GLY A 170 -1.39 -9.97 13.45
C GLY A 170 -2.38 -10.15 14.58
N VAL A 171 -2.31 -9.31 15.62
CA VAL A 171 -3.28 -9.31 16.74
C VAL A 171 -4.68 -8.91 16.27
N LYS A 172 -4.79 -7.80 15.55
CA LYS A 172 -6.07 -7.28 15.03
C LYS A 172 -6.77 -8.29 14.13
N GLN A 173 -6.05 -8.87 13.18
CA GLN A 173 -6.59 -9.82 12.22
C GLN A 173 -7.04 -11.13 12.86
N THR A 174 -6.38 -11.57 13.92
CA THR A 174 -6.83 -12.74 14.70
C THR A 174 -8.22 -12.53 15.29
N ILE A 175 -8.52 -11.32 15.79
CA ILE A 175 -9.84 -10.96 16.30
C ILE A 175 -10.86 -10.92 15.17
N TRP A 176 -10.55 -10.22 14.08
CA TRP A 176 -11.44 -10.09 12.92
C TRP A 176 -11.76 -11.44 12.28
N LYS A 177 -10.73 -12.26 11.99
CA LYS A 177 -10.91 -13.58 11.35
C LYS A 177 -11.81 -14.49 12.18
N ARG A 178 -11.57 -14.55 13.48
CA ARG A 178 -12.40 -15.32 14.43
C ARG A 178 -13.89 -14.94 14.32
N GLU A 179 -14.21 -13.65 14.29
CA GLU A 179 -15.59 -13.19 14.21
C GLU A 179 -16.20 -13.35 12.81
N MET A 180 -15.42 -13.14 11.76
CA MET A 180 -15.82 -13.40 10.37
C MET A 180 -16.16 -14.89 10.14
N ASP A 181 -15.42 -15.80 10.75
CA ASP A 181 -15.66 -17.25 10.61
C ASP A 181 -16.93 -17.70 11.34
N ARG A 182 -17.33 -16.97 12.37
CA ARG A 182 -18.52 -17.30 13.18
C ARG A 182 -19.80 -16.63 12.65
N ARG A 183 -19.68 -15.47 12.01
CA ARG A 183 -20.80 -14.58 11.70
C ARG A 183 -20.74 -14.14 10.24
N PRO A 184 -21.59 -14.72 9.35
CA PRO A 184 -21.62 -14.35 7.92
C PRO A 184 -21.88 -12.87 7.66
N ASP A 185 -22.71 -12.21 8.50
CA ASP A 185 -22.97 -10.77 8.41
C ASP A 185 -21.70 -9.94 8.69
N ILE A 186 -20.89 -10.36 9.64
CA ILE A 186 -19.59 -9.75 9.94
C ILE A 186 -18.60 -9.98 8.81
N ARG A 187 -18.59 -11.17 8.21
CA ARG A 187 -17.72 -11.44 7.06
C ARG A 187 -17.97 -10.45 5.93
N ILE A 188 -19.22 -10.14 5.62
CA ILE A 188 -19.58 -9.15 4.59
C ILE A 188 -19.02 -7.76 4.94
N LYS A 189 -19.14 -7.34 6.21
CA LYS A 189 -18.68 -6.02 6.68
C LYS A 189 -17.17 -5.88 6.75
N TYR A 190 -16.46 -6.95 7.14
CA TYR A 190 -15.04 -6.89 7.48
C TYR A 190 -14.13 -7.47 6.39
N ALA A 191 -14.65 -8.18 5.38
CA ALA A 191 -13.83 -8.81 4.34
C ALA A 191 -12.85 -7.83 3.68
N SER A 192 -13.32 -6.68 3.20
CA SER A 192 -12.46 -5.69 2.56
C SER A 192 -11.43 -5.08 3.50
N LYS A 193 -11.80 -4.83 4.77
CA LYS A 193 -10.88 -4.31 5.80
C LYS A 193 -9.80 -5.34 6.15
N TYR A 194 -10.21 -6.61 6.21
CA TYR A 194 -9.31 -7.73 6.46
C TYR A 194 -8.33 -7.92 5.29
N ASP A 195 -8.83 -7.93 4.05
CA ASP A 195 -8.03 -8.05 2.82
C ASP A 195 -6.94 -6.97 2.78
N GLU A 196 -7.33 -5.72 2.96
CA GLU A 196 -6.38 -4.60 2.95
C GLU A 196 -5.32 -4.75 4.06
N SER A 197 -5.77 -5.03 5.29
CA SER A 197 -4.84 -5.20 6.42
C SER A 197 -3.90 -6.38 6.22
N SER A 198 -4.41 -7.53 5.77
CA SER A 198 -3.67 -8.76 5.54
C SER A 198 -2.66 -8.63 4.41
N ASN A 199 -3.01 -7.93 3.34
CA ASN A 199 -2.13 -7.71 2.20
C ASN A 199 -0.80 -7.05 2.64
N TYR A 200 -0.86 -5.96 3.37
CA TYR A 200 0.34 -5.28 3.89
C TYR A 200 1.05 -6.09 4.98
N TRP A 201 0.30 -6.79 5.82
CA TRP A 201 0.87 -7.65 6.87
C TRP A 201 1.73 -8.76 6.28
N LYS A 202 1.19 -9.50 5.31
CA LYS A 202 1.92 -10.54 4.59
C LYS A 202 3.10 -9.99 3.80
N ASN A 203 2.91 -8.86 3.12
CA ASN A 203 4.01 -8.17 2.41
C ASN A 203 5.16 -7.86 3.36
N SER A 204 4.89 -7.32 4.56
CA SER A 204 5.93 -7.01 5.55
C SER A 204 6.67 -8.26 6.05
N ILE A 205 5.94 -9.37 6.26
CA ILE A 205 6.55 -10.67 6.62
C ILE A 205 7.46 -11.16 5.50
N GLY A 206 6.94 -11.18 4.26
CA GLY A 206 7.68 -11.64 3.08
C GLY A 206 8.91 -10.79 2.82
N THR A 207 8.78 -9.46 2.88
CA THR A 207 9.90 -8.52 2.72
C THR A 207 10.99 -8.77 3.75
N ASN A 208 10.64 -8.89 5.03
CA ASN A 208 11.62 -9.17 6.09
C ASN A 208 12.30 -10.53 5.90
N LYS A 209 11.57 -11.55 5.45
CA LYS A 209 12.10 -12.88 5.12
C LYS A 209 13.07 -12.79 3.94
N ALA A 210 12.68 -12.10 2.85
CA ALA A 210 13.50 -11.93 1.65
C ALA A 210 14.78 -11.14 1.91
N ILE A 211 14.72 -10.03 2.66
CA ILE A 211 15.90 -9.23 3.05
C ILE A 211 16.95 -10.10 3.76
N LYS A 212 16.51 -10.96 4.68
CA LYS A 212 17.39 -11.89 5.41
C LYS A 212 17.92 -12.99 4.49
N HIS A 213 17.06 -13.65 3.73
CA HIS A 213 17.44 -14.77 2.85
C HIS A 213 18.41 -14.32 1.76
N LEU A 214 18.17 -13.19 1.12
CA LEU A 214 18.99 -12.62 0.06
C LEU A 214 20.21 -11.85 0.56
N LYS A 215 20.40 -11.76 1.89
CA LYS A 215 21.50 -11.03 2.54
C LYS A 215 21.60 -9.57 2.04
N VAL A 216 20.45 -8.90 1.95
CA VAL A 216 20.39 -7.55 1.39
C VAL A 216 21.25 -6.57 2.18
N LEU A 217 21.23 -6.63 3.52
CA LEU A 217 22.04 -5.74 4.37
C LEU A 217 23.54 -5.89 4.12
N GLU A 218 24.04 -7.13 3.99
CA GLU A 218 25.44 -7.38 3.70
C GLU A 218 25.84 -6.82 2.34
N LYS A 219 25.00 -7.03 1.32
CA LYS A 219 25.23 -6.47 -0.02
C LYS A 219 25.26 -4.93 -0.01
N LYS A 220 24.35 -4.30 0.72
CA LYS A 220 24.32 -2.84 0.90
C LYS A 220 25.60 -2.34 1.58
N ARG A 221 26.02 -2.96 2.68
CA ARG A 221 27.25 -2.59 3.40
C ARG A 221 28.51 -2.72 2.55
N VAL A 222 28.58 -3.73 1.68
CA VAL A 222 29.68 -3.87 0.71
C VAL A 222 29.68 -2.70 -0.27
N ALA A 223 28.54 -2.39 -0.89
CA ALA A 223 28.41 -1.27 -1.81
C ALA A 223 28.70 0.10 -1.14
N GLU A 224 28.32 0.27 0.12
CA GLU A 224 28.64 1.45 0.93
C GLU A 224 30.15 1.56 1.20
N ALA A 225 30.83 0.45 1.47
CA ALA A 225 32.28 0.44 1.65
C ALA A 225 33.01 0.82 0.35
N GLU A 226 32.55 0.30 -0.80
CA GLU A 226 33.04 0.71 -2.12
C GLU A 226 32.82 2.21 -2.37
N LEU A 227 31.66 2.73 -2.05
CA LEU A 227 31.34 4.15 -2.19
C LEU A 227 32.22 5.03 -1.28
N ARG A 228 32.49 4.61 -0.03
CA ARG A 228 33.41 5.33 0.87
C ARG A 228 34.82 5.44 0.27
N ASN A 229 35.34 4.35 -0.29
CA ASN A 229 36.63 4.33 -0.96
C ASN A 229 36.65 5.20 -2.22
N TRP A 230 35.59 5.15 -3.01
CA TRP A 230 35.45 5.98 -4.19
C TRP A 230 35.42 7.48 -3.84
N ILE A 231 34.66 7.89 -2.83
CA ILE A 231 34.62 9.28 -2.33
C ILE A 231 36.01 9.75 -1.90
N GLN A 232 36.76 8.89 -1.20
CA GLN A 232 38.10 9.28 -0.74
C GLN A 232 39.11 9.45 -1.88
N SER A 233 38.97 8.72 -2.97
CA SER A 233 39.84 8.78 -4.15
C SER A 233 39.47 9.90 -5.14
N HIS A 234 38.32 10.59 -4.95
CA HIS A 234 37.83 11.66 -5.81
C HIS A 234 37.71 12.98 -5.02
N PRO A 235 38.69 13.90 -5.11
CA PRO A 235 38.77 15.10 -4.27
C PRO A 235 37.51 16.00 -4.34
N GLU A 236 36.92 16.16 -5.53
CA GLU A 236 35.70 16.94 -5.75
C GLU A 236 34.45 16.33 -5.09
N GLU A 237 34.39 15.03 -4.99
CA GLU A 237 33.31 14.33 -4.29
C GLU A 237 33.57 14.29 -2.77
N ARG A 238 34.84 14.13 -2.38
CA ARG A 238 35.23 14.13 -0.98
C ARG A 238 34.84 15.40 -0.25
N GLU A 239 35.04 16.56 -0.87
CA GLU A 239 34.66 17.84 -0.28
C GLU A 239 33.17 17.90 0.04
N LYS A 240 32.33 17.38 -0.86
CA LYS A 240 30.85 17.40 -0.76
C LYS A 240 30.28 16.33 0.15
N LEU A 241 30.89 15.14 0.17
CA LEU A 241 30.29 13.92 0.74
C LEU A 241 31.04 13.36 1.96
N ILE A 242 32.07 14.08 2.47
CA ILE A 242 32.91 13.58 3.56
C ILE A 242 32.12 13.21 4.82
N ARG A 243 30.99 13.88 5.06
CA ARG A 243 30.14 13.67 6.24
C ARG A 243 28.94 12.75 5.95
N LEU A 244 28.71 12.33 4.70
CA LEU A 244 27.51 11.61 4.29
C LEU A 244 27.18 10.43 5.22
N PHE A 245 28.11 9.51 5.38
CA PHE A 245 27.85 8.30 6.15
C PHE A 245 27.75 8.55 7.66
N SER A 246 28.57 9.46 8.20
CA SER A 246 28.49 9.81 9.62
C SER A 246 27.20 10.56 9.95
N SER A 247 26.71 11.39 9.04
CA SER A 247 25.42 12.06 9.18
C SER A 247 24.26 11.05 9.13
N LEU A 248 24.25 10.14 8.14
CA LEU A 248 23.23 9.09 8.05
C LEU A 248 23.22 8.21 9.30
N GLU A 249 24.37 7.71 9.73
CA GLU A 249 24.49 6.85 10.92
C GLU A 249 23.96 7.53 12.18
N LEU A 250 24.35 8.78 12.40
CA LEU A 250 23.92 9.56 13.57
C LEU A 250 22.41 9.82 13.51
N SER A 251 21.89 10.25 12.36
CA SER A 251 20.48 10.62 12.21
C SER A 251 19.56 9.41 12.33
N TYR A 252 19.90 8.27 11.71
CA TYR A 252 19.16 7.02 11.92
C TYR A 252 19.24 6.53 13.37
N SER A 253 20.38 6.67 14.03
CA SER A 253 20.54 6.33 15.44
C SER A 253 19.66 7.20 16.34
N ASN A 254 19.62 8.50 16.10
CA ASN A 254 18.83 9.46 16.90
C ASN A 254 17.33 9.24 16.77
N ARG A 255 16.84 8.91 15.58
CA ARG A 255 15.39 8.72 15.39
C ARG A 255 14.91 7.27 15.59
N ARG A 256 15.80 6.29 15.74
CA ARG A 256 15.46 4.85 15.78
C ARG A 256 14.29 4.53 16.71
N GLU A 257 14.41 4.85 17.99
CA GLU A 257 13.37 4.51 18.97
C GLU A 257 12.09 5.36 18.82
N PRO A 258 12.15 6.68 18.65
CA PRO A 258 10.94 7.46 18.39
C PRO A 258 10.23 7.04 17.10
N ASN A 259 10.96 6.77 16.02
CA ASN A 259 10.37 6.34 14.75
C ASN A 259 9.73 4.96 14.85
N ARG A 260 10.38 4.04 15.58
CA ARG A 260 9.80 2.74 15.91
C ARG A 260 8.51 2.91 16.71
N ALA A 261 8.50 3.77 17.73
CA ALA A 261 7.30 4.07 18.51
C ALA A 261 6.18 4.68 17.65
N LEU A 262 6.52 5.57 16.71
CA LEU A 262 5.57 6.12 15.74
C LEU A 262 4.97 5.05 14.82
N ALA A 263 5.76 4.07 14.38
CA ALA A 263 5.26 2.96 13.57
C ALA A 263 4.23 2.12 14.35
N TYR A 264 4.54 1.75 15.60
CA TYR A 264 3.58 1.07 16.47
C TYR A 264 2.36 1.95 16.76
N PHE A 265 2.55 3.25 16.96
CA PHE A 265 1.46 4.20 17.17
C PHE A 265 0.51 4.24 15.97
N GLY A 266 1.04 4.37 14.77
CA GLY A 266 0.27 4.37 13.53
C GLY A 266 -0.59 3.11 13.39
N GLU A 267 0.01 1.95 13.60
CA GLU A 267 -0.71 0.67 13.48
C GLU A 267 -1.71 0.42 14.62
N SER A 268 -1.38 0.84 15.85
CA SER A 268 -2.26 0.59 17.01
C SER A 268 -3.42 1.56 17.13
N PHE A 269 -3.29 2.82 16.64
CA PHE A 269 -4.29 3.86 16.87
C PHE A 269 -4.84 4.45 15.58
N ILE A 270 -4.00 4.80 14.61
CA ILE A 270 -4.47 5.39 13.34
C ILE A 270 -5.11 4.33 12.44
N ASN A 271 -4.46 3.17 12.32
CA ASN A 271 -4.95 2.01 11.57
C ASN A 271 -5.61 0.96 12.47
N GLY A 272 -5.83 1.29 13.74
CA GLY A 272 -6.35 0.40 14.78
C GLY A 272 -7.87 0.44 14.89
N PRO A 273 -8.41 0.90 16.04
CA PRO A 273 -9.84 0.92 16.33
C PRO A 273 -10.61 1.90 15.44
N GLU A 274 -11.76 1.46 14.95
CA GLU A 274 -12.63 2.28 14.07
C GLU A 274 -13.24 3.47 14.82
N LEU A 275 -13.53 3.32 16.12
CA LEU A 275 -14.02 4.42 16.95
C LEU A 275 -13.00 5.56 17.07
N VAL A 276 -11.71 5.25 17.16
CA VAL A 276 -10.64 6.26 17.17
C VAL A 276 -10.58 6.97 15.82
N GLN A 277 -10.63 6.23 14.71
CA GLN A 277 -10.65 6.80 13.36
C GLN A 277 -11.85 7.74 13.18
N LEU A 278 -13.03 7.32 13.63
CA LEU A 278 -14.24 8.14 13.59
C LEU A 278 -14.07 9.44 14.41
N ALA A 279 -13.51 9.35 15.62
CA ALA A 279 -13.24 10.52 16.46
C ALA A 279 -12.23 11.48 15.83
N LEU A 280 -11.18 10.96 15.19
CA LEU A 280 -10.20 11.77 14.45
C LEU A 280 -10.83 12.50 13.26
N GLU A 281 -11.72 11.85 12.52
CA GLU A 281 -12.46 12.48 11.41
C GLU A 281 -13.42 13.57 11.91
N ILE A 282 -14.05 13.36 13.06
CA ILE A 282 -14.91 14.36 13.71
C ILE A 282 -14.09 15.58 14.13
N LEU A 283 -12.91 15.39 14.70
CA LEU A 283 -12.00 16.48 15.09
C LEU A 283 -11.51 17.30 13.89
N ASN A 284 -11.37 16.68 12.73
CA ASN A 284 -10.98 17.32 11.48
C ASN A 284 -12.17 17.79 10.62
N PHE A 285 -13.41 17.77 11.18
CA PHE A 285 -14.59 18.12 10.42
C PHE A 285 -14.71 19.64 10.25
N ASP A 286 -14.63 20.08 9.00
CA ASP A 286 -14.76 21.50 8.63
C ASP A 286 -16.22 21.85 8.37
N PHE A 287 -16.83 22.59 9.30
CA PHE A 287 -18.18 23.11 9.18
C PHE A 287 -18.28 24.41 8.35
N GLU A 288 -17.15 25.04 8.06
CA GLU A 288 -17.10 26.29 7.29
C GLU A 288 -16.96 26.03 5.77
N ALA A 289 -16.81 24.77 5.38
CA ALA A 289 -16.78 24.38 3.97
C ALA A 289 -18.14 24.62 3.28
N GLU A 290 -18.15 24.55 1.95
CA GLU A 290 -19.40 24.66 1.18
C GLU A 290 -20.47 23.69 1.68
N GLU A 291 -21.73 24.14 1.81
CA GLU A 291 -22.85 23.39 2.37
C GLU A 291 -23.01 21.99 1.74
N LYS A 292 -22.89 21.90 0.41
CA LYS A 292 -22.96 20.62 -0.32
C LYS A 292 -21.86 19.64 0.13
N LEU A 293 -20.65 20.14 0.39
CA LEU A 293 -19.51 19.34 0.85
C LEU A 293 -19.74 18.90 2.30
N VAL A 294 -20.23 19.79 3.16
CA VAL A 294 -20.60 19.47 4.54
C VAL A 294 -21.62 18.34 4.58
N ILE A 295 -22.72 18.47 3.85
CA ILE A 295 -23.78 17.45 3.78
C ILE A 295 -23.22 16.10 3.29
N THR A 296 -22.36 16.12 2.27
CA THR A 296 -21.75 14.91 1.72
C THR A 296 -20.85 14.22 2.75
N ARG A 297 -20.03 14.98 3.46
CA ARG A 297 -19.16 14.46 4.54
C ARG A 297 -19.98 13.91 5.71
N MET A 298 -21.05 14.61 6.11
CA MET A 298 -21.98 14.13 7.14
C MET A 298 -22.58 12.76 6.80
N LYS A 299 -23.04 12.59 5.56
CA LYS A 299 -23.57 11.29 5.09
C LYS A 299 -22.50 10.20 5.16
N LYS A 300 -21.31 10.45 4.66
CA LYS A 300 -20.19 9.50 4.70
C LYS A 300 -19.83 9.07 6.13
N LEU A 301 -19.82 10.00 7.08
CA LEU A 301 -19.58 9.68 8.49
C LEU A 301 -20.69 8.77 9.07
N LEU A 302 -21.95 9.02 8.73
CA LEU A 302 -23.07 8.20 9.19
C LEU A 302 -23.05 6.80 8.56
N GLU A 303 -22.70 6.69 7.27
CA GLU A 303 -22.57 5.41 6.55
C GLU A 303 -21.50 4.47 7.15
N LYS A 304 -20.52 5.01 7.87
CA LYS A 304 -19.50 4.18 8.55
C LYS A 304 -20.07 3.23 9.59
N TYR A 305 -21.19 3.60 10.23
CA TYR A 305 -21.84 2.72 11.22
C TYR A 305 -22.46 1.47 10.58
N ASP A 306 -22.78 1.47 9.30
CA ASP A 306 -23.31 0.30 8.61
C ASP A 306 -22.29 -0.85 8.57
N ASN A 307 -21.00 -0.50 8.58
CA ASN A 307 -19.88 -1.42 8.52
C ASN A 307 -19.09 -1.54 9.85
N LEU A 308 -19.55 -0.89 10.93
CA LEU A 308 -18.95 -0.94 12.26
C LEU A 308 -19.66 -2.01 13.11
N ASP A 309 -18.89 -2.85 13.80
CA ASP A 309 -19.38 -3.68 14.91
C ASP A 309 -18.66 -3.27 16.19
N LEU A 310 -19.39 -2.60 17.09
CA LEU A 310 -18.83 -2.05 18.32
C LEU A 310 -18.27 -3.12 19.28
N SER A 311 -18.76 -4.35 19.21
CA SER A 311 -18.24 -5.42 20.08
C SER A 311 -16.87 -5.87 19.63
N ILE A 312 -16.67 -5.96 18.31
CA ILE A 312 -15.37 -6.30 17.70
C ILE A 312 -14.41 -5.13 17.90
N ASP A 313 -14.85 -3.91 17.60
CA ASP A 313 -14.01 -2.72 17.71
C ASP A 313 -13.54 -2.47 19.15
N LYS A 314 -14.41 -2.73 20.14
CA LYS A 314 -14.05 -2.68 21.56
C LYS A 314 -12.97 -3.70 21.93
N GLU A 315 -13.05 -4.93 21.43
CA GLU A 315 -12.02 -5.94 21.66
C GLU A 315 -10.70 -5.55 20.97
N VAL A 316 -10.77 -5.06 19.75
CA VAL A 316 -9.61 -4.51 19.00
C VAL A 316 -8.99 -3.37 19.80
N SER A 317 -9.77 -2.42 20.30
CA SER A 317 -9.27 -1.31 21.12
C SER A 317 -8.47 -1.77 22.32
N ALA A 318 -9.02 -2.72 23.10
CA ALA A 318 -8.31 -3.25 24.26
C ALA A 318 -7.02 -3.98 23.87
N ALA A 319 -7.04 -4.73 22.78
CA ALA A 319 -5.87 -5.43 22.27
C ALA A 319 -4.78 -4.46 21.76
N MET A 320 -5.17 -3.43 21.01
CA MET A 320 -4.23 -2.43 20.48
C MET A 320 -3.58 -1.62 21.60
N LEU A 321 -4.32 -1.22 22.61
CA LEU A 321 -3.77 -0.53 23.77
C LEU A 321 -2.73 -1.41 24.51
N LYS A 322 -3.03 -2.69 24.72
CA LYS A 322 -2.08 -3.64 25.36
C LYS A 322 -0.84 -3.84 24.49
N GLU A 323 -1.01 -4.03 23.19
CA GLU A 323 0.09 -4.27 22.27
C GLU A 323 1.03 -3.07 22.26
N TYR A 324 0.51 -1.85 22.08
CA TYR A 324 1.32 -0.63 22.09
C TYR A 324 2.10 -0.47 23.40
N GLN A 325 1.43 -0.60 24.57
CA GLN A 325 2.07 -0.50 25.88
C GLN A 325 3.22 -1.52 26.06
N SER A 326 3.07 -2.72 25.49
CA SER A 326 4.07 -3.79 25.61
C SER A 326 5.30 -3.58 24.71
N LYS A 327 5.19 -2.79 23.64
CA LYS A 327 6.20 -2.68 22.59
C LYS A 327 7.01 -1.40 22.62
N VAL A 328 6.58 -0.37 23.34
CA VAL A 328 7.24 0.94 23.36
C VAL A 328 7.66 1.36 24.75
N ASP A 329 8.69 2.21 24.82
CA ASP A 329 9.12 2.81 26.08
C ASP A 329 8.02 3.70 26.69
N LYS A 330 7.97 3.77 28.02
CA LYS A 330 7.00 4.58 28.78
C LYS A 330 6.94 6.04 28.31
N LYS A 331 8.07 6.65 27.94
CA LYS A 331 8.13 8.03 27.44
C LYS A 331 7.29 8.28 26.17
N PHE A 332 7.00 7.24 25.41
CA PHE A 332 6.18 7.32 24.20
C PHE A 332 4.70 7.01 24.43
N LEU A 333 4.32 6.65 25.68
CA LEU A 333 2.92 6.40 25.99
C LEU A 333 2.13 7.72 26.01
N PRO A 334 0.94 7.78 25.35
CA PRO A 334 -0.01 8.88 25.51
C PRO A 334 -0.52 9.03 26.94
N ALA A 335 -1.01 10.22 27.30
CA ALA A 335 -1.45 10.56 28.66
C ALA A 335 -2.58 9.64 29.19
N MET A 336 -3.37 9.06 28.30
CA MET A 336 -4.43 8.13 28.69
C MET A 336 -3.91 6.92 29.50
N TYR A 337 -2.65 6.48 29.33
CA TYR A 337 -2.10 5.37 30.13
C TYR A 337 -1.93 5.74 31.60
N GLU A 338 -1.57 7.00 31.90
CA GLU A 338 -1.56 7.49 33.27
C GLU A 338 -2.97 7.49 33.87
N LYS A 339 -3.99 7.85 33.08
CA LYS A 339 -5.39 7.76 33.46
C LYS A 339 -5.83 6.31 33.71
N ILE A 340 -5.38 5.37 32.87
CA ILE A 340 -5.64 3.94 33.04
C ILE A 340 -5.03 3.45 34.36
N ASP A 341 -3.79 3.82 34.63
CA ASP A 341 -3.09 3.42 35.84
C ASP A 341 -3.76 3.99 37.10
N THR A 342 -4.14 5.26 37.11
CA THR A 342 -4.66 5.95 38.28
C THR A 342 -6.15 5.71 38.56
N LEU A 343 -6.99 5.70 37.52
CA LEU A 343 -8.45 5.60 37.68
C LEU A 343 -9.00 4.18 37.49
N TYR A 344 -8.26 3.33 36.76
CA TYR A 344 -8.68 1.98 36.42
C TYR A 344 -7.71 0.90 36.96
N ASN A 345 -6.80 1.26 37.86
CA ASN A 345 -5.82 0.37 38.48
C ASN A 345 -5.00 -0.42 37.45
N GLY A 346 -4.62 0.21 36.33
CA GLY A 346 -3.89 -0.42 35.24
C GLY A 346 -4.73 -1.34 34.34
N ASN A 347 -6.04 -1.44 34.58
CA ASN A 347 -6.91 -2.35 33.82
C ASN A 347 -7.43 -1.71 32.54
N ILE A 348 -6.73 -1.99 31.44
CA ILE A 348 -7.07 -1.51 30.09
C ILE A 348 -8.48 -1.95 29.66
N GLN A 349 -8.89 -3.19 29.99
CA GLN A 349 -10.23 -3.67 29.60
C GLN A 349 -11.32 -2.83 30.25
N THR A 350 -11.22 -2.58 31.57
CA THR A 350 -12.19 -1.75 32.30
C THR A 350 -12.24 -0.31 31.73
N TYR A 351 -11.09 0.26 31.37
CA TYR A 351 -11.04 1.57 30.73
C TYR A 351 -11.79 1.56 29.38
N VAL A 352 -11.51 0.58 28.52
CA VAL A 352 -12.17 0.44 27.22
C VAL A 352 -13.67 0.17 27.37
N ASP A 353 -14.08 -0.67 28.31
CA ASP A 353 -15.50 -0.91 28.59
C ASP A 353 -16.22 0.39 28.99
N SER A 354 -15.60 1.21 29.84
CA SER A 354 -16.12 2.52 30.22
C SER A 354 -16.21 3.48 29.03
N LEU A 355 -15.15 3.53 28.21
CA LEU A 355 -15.08 4.40 27.04
C LEU A 355 -16.22 4.10 26.05
N TYR A 356 -16.44 2.82 25.69
CA TYR A 356 -17.52 2.43 24.77
C TYR A 356 -18.92 2.58 25.37
N ALA A 357 -19.06 2.47 26.69
CA ALA A 357 -20.35 2.65 27.38
C ALA A 357 -20.77 4.12 27.51
N THR A 358 -19.82 5.05 27.55
CA THR A 358 -20.08 6.45 27.88
C THR A 358 -19.86 7.43 26.71
N SER A 359 -19.18 7.02 25.64
CA SER A 359 -19.01 7.86 24.46
C SER A 359 -20.32 7.96 23.65
N ASN A 360 -20.73 9.17 23.31
CA ASN A 360 -21.92 9.42 22.49
C ASN A 360 -21.69 9.02 21.03
N ILE A 361 -20.46 9.16 20.52
CA ILE A 361 -20.15 8.81 19.14
C ILE A 361 -20.07 7.30 18.86
N THR A 362 -20.39 6.45 19.82
CA THR A 362 -20.62 5.01 19.59
C THR A 362 -21.96 4.74 18.89
N SER A 363 -22.81 5.75 18.65
CA SER A 363 -24.10 5.58 17.98
C SER A 363 -24.33 6.64 16.91
N PRO A 364 -25.07 6.28 15.83
CA PRO A 364 -25.50 7.26 14.81
C PRO A 364 -26.26 8.45 15.40
N LYS A 365 -27.05 8.20 16.47
CA LYS A 365 -27.83 9.26 17.15
C LYS A 365 -26.91 10.26 17.85
N GLY A 366 -25.87 9.79 18.53
CA GLY A 366 -24.91 10.66 19.19
C GLY A 366 -24.07 11.46 18.20
N LEU A 367 -23.60 10.82 17.12
CA LEU A 367 -22.93 11.52 16.04
C LEU A 367 -23.83 12.60 15.40
N LYS A 368 -25.12 12.31 15.19
CA LYS A 368 -26.07 13.27 14.61
C LYS A 368 -26.22 14.52 15.46
N ARG A 369 -26.25 14.43 16.80
CA ARG A 369 -26.23 15.59 17.70
C ARG A 369 -25.04 16.49 17.49
N PHE A 370 -23.84 15.91 17.31
CA PHE A 370 -22.65 16.66 16.97
C PHE A 370 -22.80 17.37 15.62
N LEU A 371 -23.24 16.65 14.59
CA LEU A 371 -23.41 17.19 13.24
C LEU A 371 -24.49 18.29 13.17
N GLU A 372 -25.51 18.22 14.01
CA GLU A 372 -26.55 19.25 14.17
C GLU A 372 -26.11 20.43 15.07
N ARG A 373 -24.86 20.45 15.52
CA ARG A 373 -24.30 21.49 16.41
C ARG A 373 -25.12 21.67 17.70
N ASP A 374 -25.55 20.55 18.31
CA ASP A 374 -26.27 20.59 19.58
C ASP A 374 -25.40 21.23 20.68
N THR A 375 -25.72 22.45 21.09
CA THR A 375 -24.95 23.23 22.07
C THR A 375 -24.98 22.63 23.48
N THR A 376 -25.85 21.67 23.75
CA THR A 376 -25.89 20.94 25.03
C THR A 376 -24.88 19.78 25.07
N TYR A 377 -24.21 19.50 23.95
CA TYR A 377 -23.22 18.47 23.79
C TYR A 377 -21.82 19.06 23.71
N ASN A 378 -20.98 18.81 24.72
CA ASN A 378 -19.58 19.18 24.69
C ASN A 378 -18.75 18.06 24.07
N LEU A 379 -18.37 18.21 22.80
CA LEU A 379 -17.60 17.22 22.05
C LEU A 379 -16.28 16.84 22.73
N ILE A 380 -15.56 17.83 23.29
CA ILE A 380 -14.23 17.62 23.88
C ILE A 380 -14.31 16.72 25.13
N GLU A 381 -15.46 16.72 25.82
CA GLU A 381 -15.71 15.87 26.98
C GLU A 381 -16.12 14.45 26.62
N ASP A 382 -16.42 14.17 25.35
CA ASP A 382 -16.69 12.80 24.90
C ASP A 382 -15.45 11.92 25.08
N PRO A 383 -15.57 10.75 25.75
CA PRO A 383 -14.40 9.92 26.06
C PRO A 383 -13.57 9.47 24.84
N ALA A 384 -14.22 9.17 23.70
CA ALA A 384 -13.49 8.75 22.51
C ALA A 384 -12.81 9.93 21.82
N VAL A 385 -13.42 11.12 21.86
CA VAL A 385 -12.81 12.35 21.34
C VAL A 385 -11.65 12.80 22.22
N SER A 386 -11.82 12.76 23.56
CA SER A 386 -10.75 13.05 24.50
C SER A 386 -9.55 12.12 24.33
N LEU A 387 -9.79 10.81 24.16
CA LEU A 387 -8.75 9.83 23.81
C LEU A 387 -8.02 10.24 22.51
N SER A 388 -8.76 10.59 21.47
CA SER A 388 -8.16 10.97 20.18
C SER A 388 -7.33 12.25 20.26
N LEU A 389 -7.71 13.21 21.11
CA LEU A 389 -6.91 14.41 21.39
C LEU A 389 -5.58 14.05 22.09
N ASP A 390 -5.62 13.16 23.10
CA ASP A 390 -4.39 12.67 23.76
C ASP A 390 -3.45 11.98 22.74
N LEU A 391 -4.02 11.21 21.80
CA LEU A 391 -3.27 10.57 20.73
C LEU A 391 -2.64 11.61 19.78
N ILE A 392 -3.41 12.63 19.36
CA ILE A 392 -2.90 13.71 18.49
C ILE A 392 -1.72 14.43 19.14
N VAL A 393 -1.85 14.80 20.40
CA VAL A 393 -0.77 15.48 21.14
C VAL A 393 0.50 14.63 21.13
N LYS A 394 0.39 13.36 21.51
CA LYS A 394 1.56 12.46 21.55
C LYS A 394 2.16 12.24 20.16
N TYR A 395 1.33 12.11 19.13
CA TYR A 395 1.80 11.99 17.74
C TYR A 395 2.64 13.19 17.31
N TYR A 396 2.18 14.42 17.60
CA TYR A 396 2.93 15.63 17.28
C TYR A 396 4.23 15.74 18.08
N GLU A 397 4.23 15.42 19.38
CA GLU A 397 5.44 15.40 20.19
C GLU A 397 6.51 14.45 19.61
N MET A 398 6.10 13.22 19.26
CA MET A 398 7.02 12.25 18.69
C MET A 398 7.54 12.68 17.31
N ASN A 399 6.68 13.20 16.43
CA ASN A 399 7.09 13.69 15.11
C ASN A 399 8.06 14.89 15.23
N GLN A 400 7.78 15.82 16.15
CA GLN A 400 8.67 16.94 16.40
C GLN A 400 10.04 16.49 16.89
N SER A 401 10.09 15.45 17.72
CA SER A 401 11.35 14.91 18.26
C SER A 401 12.27 14.30 17.21
N ILE A 402 11.72 13.87 16.06
CA ILE A 402 12.50 13.25 14.96
C ILE A 402 12.66 14.15 13.74
N SER A 403 12.09 15.34 13.74
CA SER A 403 12.01 16.19 12.53
C SER A 403 13.39 16.55 11.97
N GLU A 404 14.34 16.96 12.80
CA GLU A 404 15.71 17.27 12.38
C GLU A 404 16.44 16.03 11.83
N ALA A 405 16.36 14.91 12.54
CA ALA A 405 16.98 13.67 12.07
C ALA A 405 16.36 13.18 10.75
N SER A 406 15.05 13.34 10.58
CA SER A 406 14.35 12.98 9.36
C SER A 406 14.77 13.83 8.17
N GLU A 407 14.92 15.14 8.37
CA GLU A 407 15.44 16.04 7.33
C GLU A 407 16.87 15.68 6.91
N GLN A 408 17.73 15.38 7.87
CA GLN A 408 19.12 14.95 7.59
C GLN A 408 19.17 13.60 6.87
N ILE A 409 18.25 12.69 7.17
CA ILE A 409 18.15 11.40 6.46
C ILE A 409 17.66 11.61 5.03
N GLU A 410 16.65 12.43 4.80
CA GLU A 410 16.14 12.75 3.46
C GLU A 410 17.28 13.32 2.59
N GLU A 411 18.03 14.29 3.09
CA GLU A 411 19.19 14.82 2.40
C GLU A 411 20.26 13.75 2.17
N GLY A 412 20.58 12.98 3.20
CA GLY A 412 21.61 11.95 3.14
C GLY A 412 21.29 10.85 2.13
N GLU A 413 20.07 10.30 2.13
CA GLU A 413 19.65 9.28 1.17
C GLU A 413 19.61 9.83 -0.27
N ARG A 414 19.21 11.08 -0.46
CA ARG A 414 19.28 11.74 -1.76
C ARG A 414 20.71 11.88 -2.27
N LEU A 415 21.65 12.32 -1.42
CA LEU A 415 23.06 12.44 -1.75
C LEU A 415 23.72 11.07 -1.97
N PHE A 416 23.35 10.08 -1.15
CA PHE A 416 23.79 8.70 -1.29
C PHE A 416 23.39 8.11 -2.65
N ASN A 417 22.12 8.25 -3.03
CA ASN A 417 21.62 7.80 -4.33
C ASN A 417 22.38 8.48 -5.49
N ALA A 418 22.56 9.80 -5.42
CA ALA A 418 23.29 10.55 -6.43
C ALA A 418 24.76 10.10 -6.54
N ALA A 419 25.41 9.83 -5.42
CA ALA A 419 26.81 9.38 -5.39
C ALA A 419 26.98 7.96 -5.94
N MET A 420 26.08 7.04 -5.57
CA MET A 420 26.05 5.68 -6.12
C MET A 420 25.92 5.68 -7.64
N ARG A 421 25.03 6.50 -8.18
CA ARG A 421 24.83 6.63 -9.63
C ARG A 421 26.05 7.22 -10.34
N ARG A 422 26.78 8.13 -9.72
CA ARG A 422 28.05 8.66 -10.27
C ARG A 422 29.18 7.64 -10.22
N MET A 423 29.30 6.91 -9.10
CA MET A 423 30.30 5.86 -8.95
C MET A 423 30.15 4.74 -9.98
N TYR A 424 28.91 4.36 -10.27
CA TYR A 424 28.59 3.31 -11.24
C TYR A 424 27.99 3.90 -12.54
N ALA A 425 28.64 4.92 -13.11
CA ALA A 425 28.15 5.64 -14.29
C ALA A 425 27.91 4.74 -15.50
N ASP A 426 28.60 3.60 -15.59
CA ASP A 426 28.44 2.62 -16.68
C ASP A 426 27.26 1.66 -16.48
N ARG A 427 26.55 1.74 -15.34
CA ARG A 427 25.39 0.89 -15.06
C ARG A 427 24.09 1.64 -15.36
N ASN A 428 23.14 0.94 -15.92
CA ASN A 428 21.77 1.43 -16.03
C ASN A 428 21.07 1.30 -14.69
N PHE A 429 20.65 2.43 -14.11
CA PHE A 429 19.78 2.46 -12.95
C PHE A 429 18.36 2.68 -13.42
N TYR A 430 17.43 1.89 -12.90
CA TYR A 430 16.00 2.17 -13.01
C TYR A 430 15.53 2.82 -11.70
N PRO A 431 14.65 3.82 -11.75
CA PRO A 431 14.21 4.50 -10.54
C PRO A 431 13.30 3.61 -9.69
N ASP A 432 13.22 3.92 -8.39
CA ASP A 432 12.18 3.35 -7.53
C ASP A 432 10.79 3.61 -8.08
N ALA A 433 9.87 2.68 -7.82
CA ALA A 433 8.47 2.86 -8.15
C ALA A 433 7.88 4.01 -7.33
N ASN A 434 6.99 4.79 -7.94
CA ASN A 434 6.32 5.94 -7.34
C ASN A 434 4.93 6.17 -7.93
N SER A 435 4.22 5.10 -8.26
CA SER A 435 2.89 5.11 -8.87
C SER A 435 2.84 5.68 -10.31
N THR A 436 3.98 5.85 -10.96
CA THR A 436 4.05 6.21 -12.37
C THR A 436 4.11 4.98 -13.27
N MET A 437 3.75 5.17 -14.55
CA MET A 437 3.77 4.06 -15.51
C MET A 437 5.18 3.49 -15.70
N ARG A 438 5.30 2.17 -15.61
CA ARG A 438 6.55 1.43 -15.78
C ARG A 438 6.37 0.23 -16.69
N LEU A 439 7.41 -0.02 -17.45
CA LEU A 439 7.60 -1.26 -18.21
C LEU A 439 8.55 -2.17 -17.41
N SER A 440 8.09 -3.35 -17.07
CA SER A 440 8.89 -4.44 -16.53
C SER A 440 8.90 -5.60 -17.52
N PHE A 441 10.02 -6.27 -17.71
CA PHE A 441 10.11 -7.39 -18.63
C PHE A 441 10.91 -8.54 -18.01
N GLY A 442 10.62 -9.73 -18.48
CA GLY A 442 11.23 -10.96 -17.99
C GLY A 442 10.87 -12.15 -18.86
N THR A 443 10.90 -13.32 -18.25
CA THR A 443 10.55 -14.60 -18.87
C THR A 443 9.63 -15.40 -17.99
N VAL A 444 8.77 -16.18 -18.61
CA VAL A 444 7.96 -17.19 -17.92
C VAL A 444 8.90 -18.30 -17.45
N GLY A 445 8.81 -18.71 -16.20
CA GLY A 445 9.66 -19.77 -15.64
C GLY A 445 9.30 -20.10 -14.20
N GLY A 446 9.61 -21.33 -13.79
CA GLY A 446 9.51 -21.80 -12.42
C GLY A 446 10.72 -21.37 -11.57
N TYR A 447 10.71 -21.76 -10.30
CA TYR A 447 11.80 -21.42 -9.36
C TYR A 447 11.89 -22.43 -8.21
N THR A 448 12.98 -22.36 -7.46
CA THR A 448 13.23 -23.16 -6.27
C THR A 448 13.07 -22.28 -5.03
N PRO A 449 11.93 -22.33 -4.31
CA PRO A 449 11.66 -21.45 -3.17
C PRO A 449 12.54 -21.79 -1.95
N PHE A 450 12.90 -23.06 -1.78
CA PHE A 450 13.78 -23.57 -0.73
C PHE A 450 14.36 -24.92 -1.14
N ASP A 451 15.36 -25.39 -0.38
CA ASP A 451 16.05 -26.66 -0.68
C ASP A 451 15.07 -27.85 -0.76
N GLY A 452 15.18 -28.62 -1.82
CA GLY A 452 14.34 -29.80 -2.08
C GLY A 452 12.95 -29.53 -2.66
N ALA A 453 12.57 -28.26 -2.95
CA ALA A 453 11.30 -27.92 -3.59
C ALA A 453 11.53 -27.21 -4.94
N THR A 454 10.75 -27.59 -5.95
CA THR A 454 10.71 -26.90 -7.25
C THR A 454 9.26 -26.56 -7.58
N TYR A 455 9.01 -25.30 -7.87
CA TYR A 455 7.72 -24.83 -8.33
C TYR A 455 7.72 -24.66 -9.85
N ASP A 456 6.73 -25.31 -10.48
CA ASP A 456 6.51 -25.17 -11.92
C ASP A 456 5.97 -23.77 -12.25
N TYR A 457 6.15 -23.35 -13.50
CA TYR A 457 5.76 -22.02 -13.95
C TYR A 457 4.25 -21.85 -14.22
N TYR A 458 3.46 -22.92 -14.12
CA TYR A 458 2.01 -22.87 -14.32
C TYR A 458 1.27 -23.79 -13.35
N THR A 459 -0.02 -23.52 -13.19
CA THR A 459 -0.97 -24.36 -12.46
C THR A 459 -2.12 -24.77 -13.38
N THR A 460 -2.85 -25.81 -13.00
CA THR A 460 -3.94 -26.35 -13.82
C THR A 460 -5.23 -26.51 -13.01
N VAL A 461 -6.32 -26.83 -13.69
CA VAL A 461 -7.63 -27.14 -13.08
C VAL A 461 -7.53 -28.27 -12.04
N LYS A 462 -6.62 -29.20 -12.22
CA LYS A 462 -6.39 -30.30 -11.27
C LYS A 462 -6.11 -29.76 -9.85
N GLY A 463 -5.29 -28.70 -9.72
CA GLY A 463 -4.99 -28.09 -8.44
C GLY A 463 -6.19 -27.41 -7.77
N ILE A 464 -7.20 -26.98 -8.53
CA ILE A 464 -8.47 -26.51 -7.95
C ILE A 464 -9.15 -27.65 -7.19
N PHE A 465 -9.27 -28.84 -7.80
CA PHE A 465 -9.88 -30.00 -7.14
C PHE A 465 -9.09 -30.48 -5.93
N GLU A 466 -7.76 -30.42 -6.00
CA GLU A 466 -6.88 -30.78 -4.89
C GLU A 466 -7.13 -29.84 -3.70
N LYS A 467 -7.14 -28.52 -3.91
CA LYS A 467 -7.38 -27.51 -2.86
C LYS A 467 -8.80 -27.56 -2.30
N VAL A 468 -9.83 -27.76 -3.13
CA VAL A 468 -11.21 -27.94 -2.65
C VAL A 468 -11.33 -29.14 -1.72
N LYS A 469 -10.62 -30.23 -2.02
CA LYS A 469 -10.60 -31.44 -1.19
C LYS A 469 -9.80 -31.25 0.10
N GLU A 470 -8.62 -30.63 0.00
CA GLU A 470 -7.72 -30.39 1.14
C GLU A 470 -8.33 -29.44 2.15
N HIS A 471 -9.01 -28.39 1.68
CA HIS A 471 -9.65 -27.36 2.48
C HIS A 471 -11.18 -27.53 2.56
N ALA A 472 -11.66 -28.77 2.64
CA ALA A 472 -13.09 -29.06 2.66
C ALA A 472 -13.80 -28.33 3.80
N GLY A 473 -14.80 -27.52 3.47
CA GLY A 473 -15.56 -26.71 4.42
C GLY A 473 -15.00 -25.30 4.65
N ASP A 474 -13.84 -24.98 4.09
CA ASP A 474 -13.32 -23.61 4.10
C ASP A 474 -13.95 -22.81 2.94
N ILE A 475 -14.55 -21.67 3.29
CA ILE A 475 -15.23 -20.80 2.34
C ILE A 475 -14.25 -20.16 1.32
N ASP A 476 -12.97 -20.02 1.69
CA ASP A 476 -11.94 -19.44 0.81
C ASP A 476 -11.65 -20.32 -0.40
N PHE A 477 -11.92 -21.64 -0.27
CA PHE A 477 -11.79 -22.65 -1.33
C PHE A 477 -13.13 -23.19 -1.82
N ALA A 478 -14.23 -22.54 -1.46
CA ALA A 478 -15.55 -22.98 -1.90
C ALA A 478 -15.76 -22.67 -3.38
N VAL A 479 -16.17 -23.68 -4.15
CA VAL A 479 -16.50 -23.58 -5.57
C VAL A 479 -17.94 -24.00 -5.79
N GLN A 480 -18.64 -23.29 -6.66
CA GLN A 480 -20.03 -23.61 -7.01
C GLN A 480 -20.11 -25.00 -7.68
N PRO A 481 -21.12 -25.83 -7.33
CA PRO A 481 -21.27 -27.18 -7.90
C PRO A 481 -21.32 -27.20 -9.42
N GLU A 482 -21.94 -26.20 -10.04
CA GLU A 482 -22.05 -26.05 -11.49
C GLU A 482 -20.68 -25.88 -12.14
N LEU A 483 -19.81 -25.04 -11.52
CA LEU A 483 -18.44 -24.83 -11.99
C LEU A 483 -17.61 -26.09 -11.82
N LEU A 484 -17.69 -26.78 -10.67
CA LEU A 484 -17.00 -28.07 -10.48
C LEU A 484 -17.44 -29.13 -11.49
N SER A 485 -18.75 -29.17 -11.79
CA SER A 485 -19.28 -30.08 -12.82
C SER A 485 -18.72 -29.77 -14.21
N LEU A 486 -18.65 -28.48 -14.55
CA LEU A 486 -18.09 -28.02 -15.83
C LEU A 486 -16.59 -28.36 -15.92
N LEU A 487 -15.81 -28.04 -14.89
CA LEU A 487 -14.37 -28.34 -14.86
C LEU A 487 -14.09 -29.86 -14.90
N SER A 488 -14.92 -30.67 -14.22
CA SER A 488 -14.77 -32.16 -14.22
C SER A 488 -15.13 -32.81 -15.55
N SER A 489 -15.83 -32.12 -16.45
CA SER A 489 -16.11 -32.65 -17.79
C SER A 489 -14.85 -32.86 -18.63
N GLY A 490 -13.77 -32.09 -18.32
CA GLY A 490 -12.52 -32.13 -19.06
C GLY A 490 -12.61 -31.58 -20.49
N ASP A 491 -13.75 -30.99 -20.87
CA ASP A 491 -13.92 -30.38 -22.19
C ASP A 491 -13.42 -28.92 -22.14
N PHE A 492 -12.13 -28.74 -22.30
CA PHE A 492 -11.49 -27.44 -22.31
C PHE A 492 -11.29 -26.85 -23.73
N GLY A 493 -11.75 -27.58 -24.76
CA GLY A 493 -11.68 -27.13 -26.14
C GLY A 493 -10.25 -26.72 -26.53
N ARG A 494 -10.10 -25.55 -27.13
CA ARG A 494 -8.80 -24.98 -27.55
C ARG A 494 -7.85 -24.63 -26.40
N TYR A 495 -8.33 -24.57 -25.18
CA TYR A 495 -7.55 -24.18 -23.99
C TYR A 495 -6.92 -25.39 -23.30
N ALA A 496 -7.21 -26.62 -23.79
CA ALA A 496 -6.55 -27.80 -23.29
C ALA A 496 -5.03 -27.77 -23.59
N ASN A 497 -4.22 -28.05 -22.57
CA ASN A 497 -2.78 -28.22 -22.72
C ASN A 497 -2.45 -29.61 -23.31
N ALA A 498 -1.15 -29.91 -23.53
CA ALA A 498 -0.70 -31.17 -24.10
C ALA A 498 -1.08 -32.41 -23.28
N GLN A 499 -1.39 -32.26 -22.00
CA GLN A 499 -1.82 -33.30 -21.08
C GLN A 499 -3.35 -33.45 -21.03
N GLY A 500 -4.09 -32.61 -21.75
CA GLY A 500 -5.55 -32.62 -21.76
C GLY A 500 -6.18 -31.87 -20.58
N ASP A 501 -5.38 -31.14 -19.78
CA ASP A 501 -5.83 -30.27 -18.70
C ASP A 501 -5.86 -28.80 -19.17
N MET A 502 -6.39 -27.89 -18.37
CA MET A 502 -6.39 -26.45 -18.67
C MET A 502 -5.50 -25.69 -17.67
N ASN A 503 -4.60 -24.85 -18.20
CA ASN A 503 -3.78 -23.97 -17.37
C ASN A 503 -4.64 -22.86 -16.74
N VAL A 504 -4.35 -22.52 -15.48
CA VAL A 504 -5.08 -21.50 -14.71
C VAL A 504 -4.21 -20.26 -14.48
N CYS A 505 -3.07 -20.42 -13.82
CA CYS A 505 -2.14 -19.33 -13.56
C CYS A 505 -0.75 -19.66 -14.09
N PHE A 506 0.07 -18.64 -14.27
CA PHE A 506 1.50 -18.79 -14.56
C PHE A 506 2.31 -17.72 -13.84
N ILE A 507 3.60 -17.96 -13.71
CA ILE A 507 4.56 -17.04 -13.09
C ILE A 507 5.66 -16.64 -14.05
N SER A 508 6.23 -15.47 -13.79
CA SER A 508 7.37 -14.91 -14.51
C SER A 508 8.30 -14.19 -13.54
N ASN A 509 9.50 -13.89 -13.99
CA ASN A 509 10.48 -13.12 -13.21
C ASN A 509 10.43 -11.60 -13.48
N ASN A 510 9.29 -11.08 -13.90
CA ASN A 510 9.08 -9.64 -14.05
C ASN A 510 9.21 -8.95 -12.70
N ASP A 511 9.85 -7.78 -12.70
CA ASP A 511 9.98 -6.96 -11.51
C ASP A 511 8.70 -6.16 -11.27
N ILE A 512 7.92 -6.53 -10.26
CA ILE A 512 6.63 -5.95 -9.91
C ILE A 512 6.53 -5.66 -8.42
N THR A 513 5.60 -4.80 -8.04
CA THR A 513 5.18 -4.56 -6.65
C THR A 513 3.70 -4.21 -6.59
N GLY A 514 3.15 -3.97 -5.40
CA GLY A 514 1.77 -3.48 -5.21
C GLY A 514 1.49 -2.27 -6.10
N GLY A 515 0.32 -2.26 -6.78
CA GLY A 515 -0.03 -1.32 -7.84
C GLY A 515 0.08 -1.90 -9.25
N ASN A 516 0.84 -3.00 -9.45
CA ASN A 516 0.83 -3.74 -10.71
C ASN A 516 -0.40 -4.66 -10.86
N SER A 517 -1.21 -4.84 -9.83
CA SER A 517 -2.41 -5.66 -9.89
C SER A 517 -3.37 -5.19 -10.99
N GLY A 518 -3.74 -6.09 -11.91
CA GLY A 518 -4.53 -5.80 -13.11
C GLY A 518 -3.73 -5.31 -14.31
N SER A 519 -2.41 -5.15 -14.21
CA SER A 519 -1.55 -4.73 -15.32
C SER A 519 -1.56 -5.76 -16.45
N ALA A 520 -1.62 -5.27 -17.68
CA ALA A 520 -1.54 -6.11 -18.86
C ALA A 520 -0.13 -6.71 -19.02
N MET A 521 -0.08 -8.02 -19.25
CA MET A 521 1.15 -8.72 -19.60
C MET A 521 1.14 -9.07 -21.09
N PHE A 522 2.19 -8.68 -21.81
CA PHE A 522 2.33 -8.84 -23.24
C PHE A 522 3.43 -9.84 -23.58
N ASN A 523 3.27 -10.53 -24.69
CA ASN A 523 4.32 -11.35 -25.29
C ASN A 523 5.28 -10.50 -26.17
N ALA A 524 6.28 -11.12 -26.80
CA ALA A 524 7.25 -10.46 -27.66
C ALA A 524 6.65 -9.82 -28.93
N LYS A 525 5.41 -10.19 -29.31
CA LYS A 525 4.69 -9.63 -30.44
C LYS A 525 3.81 -8.40 -30.05
N GLY A 526 3.75 -8.06 -28.75
CA GLY A 526 2.85 -7.04 -28.23
C GLY A 526 1.40 -7.52 -28.08
N GLU A 527 1.15 -8.82 -28.08
CA GLU A 527 -0.16 -9.41 -27.87
C GLU A 527 -0.39 -9.61 -26.37
N LEU A 528 -1.62 -9.37 -25.89
CA LEU A 528 -2.01 -9.60 -24.51
C LEU A 528 -1.93 -11.09 -24.17
N LEU A 529 -1.00 -11.44 -23.28
CA LEU A 529 -0.72 -12.81 -22.86
C LEU A 529 -1.51 -13.19 -21.59
N GLY A 530 -1.70 -12.24 -20.70
CA GLY A 530 -2.37 -12.42 -19.43
C GLY A 530 -2.47 -11.12 -18.63
N LEU A 531 -2.84 -11.25 -17.36
CA LEU A 531 -2.94 -10.16 -16.40
C LEU A 531 -2.04 -10.45 -15.20
N THR A 532 -1.25 -9.47 -14.81
CA THR A 532 -0.50 -9.50 -13.55
C THR A 532 -1.49 -9.24 -12.41
N PHE A 533 -1.66 -10.17 -11.49
CA PHE A 533 -2.63 -10.00 -10.40
C PHE A 533 -1.99 -10.05 -9.00
N ASP A 534 -0.87 -10.75 -8.85
CA ASP A 534 -0.16 -10.87 -7.57
C ASP A 534 1.33 -11.15 -7.77
N GLY A 535 2.11 -11.03 -6.70
CA GLY A 535 3.48 -11.50 -6.57
C GLY A 535 3.57 -12.64 -5.56
N ASN A 536 4.65 -13.39 -5.58
CA ASN A 536 4.94 -14.40 -4.57
C ASN A 536 6.21 -14.03 -3.79
N TRP A 537 6.23 -14.36 -2.53
CA TRP A 537 7.31 -13.98 -1.60
C TRP A 537 8.31 -15.08 -1.30
N GLU A 538 8.14 -16.26 -1.87
CA GLU A 538 8.98 -17.44 -1.63
C GLU A 538 10.33 -17.42 -2.34
#